data_e1ffb7682fe0f0bdcdcd31789f2176ba
#
_entry.id   e1ffb7682fe0f0bdcdcd31789f2176ba
#
_cell.length_a   1.000
_cell.length_b   1.000
_cell.length_c   1.000
_cell.angle_alpha   90.00
_cell.angle_beta   90.00
_cell.angle_gamma   90.00
#
_symmetry.space_group_name_H-M   'P 1'
#
loop_
_entity.id
_entity.type
_entity.pdbx_description
1 polymer ?
#
loop_
_entity_poly.entity_id
_entity_poly.type
_entity_poly.pdbx_seq_one_letter_code
_entity_poly.pdbx_strand_id
1 'polypeptide(L)'
;MLTFSFKPPGGAGKEGSVALVVQKYGGTSVGDLERIHKVAQRIAHYREKGHRLAVVVSAMGHTTDELIALAKRVNPRPPFRELDLLTTTGEQVSVALVAMALKTL
;
A
#
# COMPACT_ATOMS: atom_id res chain seq x y z
N MET A 1 -6.98 4.11 2.81
CA MET A 1 -5.78 3.61 2.13
C MET A 1 -4.64 4.57 2.33
N LEU A 2 -3.45 4.04 2.48
CA LEU A 2 -2.25 4.84 2.56
C LEU A 2 -1.52 4.85 1.23
N THR A 3 -0.82 5.95 0.96
CA THR A 3 -0.14 6.18 -0.30
C THR A 3 1.31 6.56 -0.04
N PHE A 4 2.19 6.06 -0.87
CA PHE A 4 3.58 6.51 -0.90
C PHE A 4 4.04 6.68 -2.34
N SER A 5 5.03 7.53 -2.53
CA SER A 5 5.50 7.83 -3.88
C SER A 5 7.02 7.70 -3.98
N PHE A 6 7.48 7.40 -5.17
CA PHE A 6 8.88 7.26 -5.47
C PHE A 6 9.27 8.17 -6.62
N LYS A 7 10.46 8.72 -6.54
CA LYS A 7 11.13 9.30 -7.70
C LYS A 7 11.90 8.21 -8.44
N PRO A 8 12.02 8.29 -9.76
CA PRO A 8 12.86 7.37 -10.50
C PRO A 8 14.31 7.49 -10.05
N PRO A 9 15.14 6.46 -10.26
CA PRO A 9 16.58 6.57 -10.07
C PRO A 9 17.14 7.74 -10.87
N GLY A 10 18.10 8.45 -10.31
CA GLY A 10 18.67 9.64 -10.95
C GLY A 10 19.12 9.38 -12.38
N GLY A 11 18.72 10.24 -13.30
CA GLY A 11 19.07 10.17 -14.72
C GLY A 11 18.44 9.01 -15.50
N ALA A 12 17.54 8.26 -14.90
CA ALA A 12 17.00 7.03 -15.51
C ALA A 12 15.94 7.28 -16.57
N GLY A 13 15.22 8.38 -16.52
CA GLY A 13 14.16 8.68 -17.48
C GLY A 13 14.67 9.39 -18.70
N LYS A 14 14.22 9.00 -19.88
CA LYS A 14 14.35 9.83 -21.07
C LYS A 14 13.27 10.90 -21.04
N GLU A 15 13.60 12.10 -21.48
CA GLU A 15 12.61 13.15 -21.63
C GLU A 15 11.47 12.67 -22.54
N GLY A 16 10.22 12.88 -22.14
CA GLY A 16 9.03 12.42 -22.85
C GLY A 16 8.65 10.96 -22.58
N SER A 17 9.53 10.15 -21.95
CA SER A 17 9.23 8.76 -21.60
C SER A 17 8.87 8.56 -20.13
N VAL A 18 9.05 9.60 -19.29
CA VAL A 18 8.73 9.55 -17.85
C VAL A 18 7.24 9.85 -17.67
N ALA A 19 6.57 8.98 -16.97
CA ALA A 19 5.16 9.15 -16.61
C ALA A 19 4.98 9.09 -15.10
N LEU A 20 3.93 9.74 -14.61
CA LEU A 20 3.44 9.49 -13.26
C LEU A 20 2.47 8.30 -13.33
N VAL A 21 2.82 7.21 -12.71
CA VAL A 21 2.00 6.00 -12.66
C VAL A 21 1.42 5.86 -11.26
N VAL A 22 0.11 5.73 -11.18
CA VAL A 22 -0.59 5.44 -9.93
C VAL A 22 -0.93 3.95 -9.91
N GLN A 23 -0.45 3.25 -8.90
CA GLN A 23 -0.74 1.84 -8.70
C GLN A 23 -1.56 1.67 -7.43
N LYS A 24 -2.65 0.93 -7.54
CA LYS A 24 -3.52 0.63 -6.41
C LYS A 24 -3.56 -0.87 -6.18
N TYR A 25 -3.29 -1.27 -4.94
CA TYR A 25 -3.31 -2.66 -4.52
C TYR A 25 -4.36 -2.85 -3.44
N GLY A 26 -5.38 -3.65 -3.72
CA GLY A 26 -6.42 -4.02 -2.77
C GLY A 26 -5.94 -5.05 -1.74
N GLY A 27 -6.79 -5.35 -0.76
CA GLY A 27 -6.45 -6.25 0.34
C GLY A 27 -6.05 -7.65 -0.11
N THR A 28 -6.67 -8.17 -1.17
CA THR A 28 -6.31 -9.48 -1.73
C THR A 28 -4.90 -9.50 -2.30
N SER A 29 -4.48 -8.41 -2.96
CA SER A 29 -3.15 -8.30 -3.55
C SER A 29 -2.03 -8.21 -2.52
N VAL A 30 -2.36 -7.85 -1.29
CA VAL A 30 -1.43 -7.78 -0.15
C VAL A 30 -1.85 -8.72 0.98
N GLY A 31 -2.56 -9.80 0.63
CA GLY A 31 -3.19 -10.69 1.61
C GLY A 31 -2.22 -11.56 2.41
N ASP A 32 -1.02 -11.78 1.93
CA ASP A 32 0.03 -12.55 2.60
C ASP A 32 1.42 -12.02 2.21
N LEU A 33 2.46 -12.56 2.86
CA LEU A 33 3.84 -12.09 2.65
C LEU A 33 4.34 -12.37 1.23
N GLU A 34 3.97 -13.48 0.63
CA GLU A 34 4.34 -13.80 -0.74
C GLU A 34 3.78 -12.76 -1.72
N ARG A 35 2.53 -12.39 -1.55
CA ARG A 35 1.87 -11.36 -2.38
C ARG A 35 2.48 -9.98 -2.16
N ILE A 36 2.86 -9.66 -0.94
CA ILE A 36 3.57 -8.41 -0.63
C ILE A 36 4.89 -8.35 -1.40
N HIS A 37 5.66 -9.45 -1.44
CA HIS A 37 6.89 -9.50 -2.23
C HIS A 37 6.62 -9.34 -3.73
N LYS A 38 5.56 -9.92 -4.25
CA LYS A 38 5.17 -9.74 -5.66
C LYS A 38 4.80 -8.29 -5.98
N VAL A 39 4.07 -7.64 -5.09
CA VAL A 39 3.74 -6.22 -5.21
C VAL A 39 5.02 -5.39 -5.23
N ALA A 40 5.94 -5.64 -4.33
CA ALA A 40 7.23 -4.94 -4.29
C ALA A 40 8.02 -5.12 -5.59
N GLN A 41 8.08 -6.34 -6.13
CA GLN A 41 8.74 -6.60 -7.40
C GLN A 41 8.10 -5.82 -8.56
N ARG A 42 6.78 -5.74 -8.59
CA ARG A 42 6.07 -4.98 -9.61
C ARG A 42 6.33 -3.49 -9.50
N ILE A 43 6.33 -2.96 -8.30
CA ILE A 43 6.67 -1.54 -8.05
C ILE A 43 8.11 -1.26 -8.52
N ALA A 44 9.05 -2.08 -8.12
CA ALA A 44 10.46 -1.94 -8.51
C ALA A 44 10.63 -1.95 -10.04
N HIS A 45 9.92 -2.82 -10.73
CA HIS A 45 9.96 -2.93 -12.18
C HIS A 45 9.57 -1.60 -12.87
N TYR A 46 8.48 -0.98 -12.44
CA TYR A 46 8.06 0.32 -13.00
C TYR A 46 9.00 1.44 -12.63
N ARG A 47 9.56 1.41 -11.43
CA ARG A 47 10.56 2.38 -10.98
C ARG A 47 11.83 2.30 -11.83
N GLU A 48 12.31 1.11 -12.11
CA GLU A 48 13.51 0.87 -12.95
C GLU A 48 13.33 1.36 -14.38
N LYS A 49 12.09 1.37 -14.88
CA LYS A 49 11.76 1.96 -16.18
C LYS A 49 11.80 3.49 -16.18
N GLY A 50 12.07 4.11 -15.05
CA GLY A 50 12.19 5.58 -14.94
C GLY A 50 10.88 6.29 -14.63
N HIS A 51 9.79 5.57 -14.34
CA HIS A 51 8.52 6.20 -14.00
C HIS A 51 8.52 6.74 -12.57
N ARG A 52 7.80 7.82 -12.37
CA ARG A 52 7.41 8.27 -11.03
C ARG A 52 6.19 7.46 -10.60
N LEU A 53 6.19 7.02 -9.34
CA LEU A 53 5.12 6.16 -8.84
C LEU A 53 4.44 6.77 -7.63
N ALA A 54 3.11 6.71 -7.63
CA ALA A 54 2.28 6.87 -6.45
C ALA A 54 1.59 5.53 -6.19
N VAL A 55 1.87 4.94 -5.05
CA VAL A 55 1.37 3.60 -4.71
C VAL A 55 0.37 3.69 -3.57
N VAL A 56 -0.81 3.17 -3.79
CA VAL A 56 -1.91 3.14 -2.82
C VAL A 56 -2.14 1.69 -2.40
N VAL A 57 -2.10 1.43 -1.11
CA VAL A 57 -2.18 0.07 -0.56
C VAL A 57 -3.31 -0.01 0.48
N SER A 58 -4.14 -1.04 0.37
CA SER A 58 -5.15 -1.38 1.38
C SER A 58 -4.54 -2.21 2.51
N ALA A 59 -5.30 -2.37 3.60
CA ALA A 59 -4.98 -3.35 4.63
C ALA A 59 -4.94 -4.78 4.06
N MET A 60 -4.22 -5.67 4.71
CA MET A 60 -4.04 -7.06 4.29
C MET A 60 -5.35 -7.84 4.41
N GLY A 61 -5.76 -8.52 3.33
CA GLY A 61 -6.85 -9.48 3.34
C GLY A 61 -8.12 -8.97 4.03
N HIS A 62 -8.52 -9.64 5.10
CA HIS A 62 -9.72 -9.33 5.89
C HIS A 62 -9.45 -8.44 7.11
N THR A 63 -8.27 -7.85 7.22
CA THR A 63 -7.87 -7.05 8.39
C THR A 63 -8.87 -5.92 8.69
N THR A 64 -9.32 -5.20 7.66
CA THR A 64 -10.31 -4.12 7.84
C THR A 64 -11.61 -4.64 8.45
N ASP A 65 -12.11 -5.77 7.95
CA ASP A 65 -13.34 -6.39 8.46
C ASP A 65 -13.19 -6.83 9.90
N GLU A 66 -12.03 -7.40 10.26
CA GLU A 66 -11.72 -7.81 11.62
C GLU A 66 -11.66 -6.62 12.58
N LEU A 67 -11.06 -5.51 12.15
CA LEU A 67 -11.00 -4.28 12.95
C LEU A 67 -12.39 -3.66 13.15
N ILE A 68 -13.21 -3.64 12.12
CA ILE A 68 -14.59 -3.16 12.21
C ILE A 68 -15.40 -4.04 13.17
N ALA A 69 -15.26 -5.35 13.08
CA ALA A 69 -15.91 -6.28 13.98
C ALA A 69 -15.49 -6.05 15.44
N LEU A 70 -14.20 -5.83 15.67
CA LEU A 70 -13.67 -5.51 17.00
C LEU A 70 -14.26 -4.21 17.54
N ALA A 71 -14.33 -3.18 16.71
CA ALA A 71 -14.90 -1.88 17.08
C ALA A 71 -16.36 -2.04 17.53
N LYS A 72 -17.15 -2.81 16.79
CA LYS A 72 -18.57 -3.05 17.11
C LYS A 72 -18.77 -3.84 18.39
N ARG A 73 -17.81 -4.67 18.77
CA ARG A 73 -17.84 -5.38 20.07
C ARG A 73 -17.62 -4.42 21.24
N VAL A 74 -16.85 -3.36 21.03
CA VAL A 74 -16.62 -2.31 22.04
C VAL A 74 -17.80 -1.33 22.07
N ASN A 75 -18.29 -0.93 20.92
CA ASN A 75 -19.41 -0.02 20.76
C ASN A 75 -20.23 -0.44 19.53
N PRO A 76 -21.51 -0.86 19.69
CA PRO A 76 -22.33 -1.28 18.54
C PRO A 76 -22.52 -0.22 17.47
N ARG A 77 -22.31 1.05 17.82
CA ARG A 77 -22.38 2.20 16.91
C ARG A 77 -21.10 3.01 17.02
N PRO A 78 -19.96 2.49 16.52
CA PRO A 78 -18.69 3.17 16.67
C PRO A 78 -18.71 4.51 15.91
N PRO A 79 -18.26 5.60 16.54
CA PRO A 79 -18.16 6.89 15.85
C PRO A 79 -17.19 6.78 14.67
N PHE A 80 -17.50 7.46 13.57
CA PHE A 80 -16.69 7.41 12.34
C PHE A 80 -15.25 7.82 12.56
N ARG A 81 -15.01 8.83 13.36
CA ARG A 81 -13.67 9.34 13.62
C ARG A 81 -12.75 8.28 14.23
N GLU A 82 -13.23 7.60 15.25
CA GLU A 82 -12.47 6.54 15.94
C GLU A 82 -12.38 5.29 15.09
N LEU A 83 -13.44 4.98 14.34
CA LEU A 83 -13.43 3.85 13.41
C LEU A 83 -12.39 4.05 12.30
N ASP A 84 -12.30 5.24 11.73
CA ASP A 84 -11.29 5.59 10.73
C ASP A 84 -9.88 5.46 11.30
N LEU A 85 -9.67 5.95 12.52
CA LEU A 85 -8.39 5.81 13.21
C LEU A 85 -8.00 4.35 13.37
N LEU A 86 -8.94 3.51 13.80
CA LEU A 86 -8.70 2.08 13.98
C LEU A 86 -8.39 1.38 12.66
N THR A 87 -9.20 1.60 11.64
CA THR A 87 -9.01 0.91 10.34
C THR A 87 -7.74 1.35 9.62
N THR A 88 -7.31 2.59 9.81
CA THR A 88 -6.05 3.10 9.25
C THR A 88 -4.83 2.33 9.78
N THR A 89 -4.88 1.77 10.99
CA THR A 89 -3.77 0.97 11.51
C THR A 89 -3.45 -0.24 10.64
N GLY A 90 -4.47 -0.90 10.07
CA GLY A 90 -4.26 -2.01 9.15
C GLY A 90 -3.59 -1.59 7.85
N GLU A 91 -3.93 -0.41 7.35
CA GLU A 91 -3.31 0.15 6.14
C GLU A 91 -1.85 0.54 6.40
N GLN A 92 -1.54 1.05 7.58
CA GLN A 92 -0.16 1.36 8.00
C GLN A 92 0.71 0.11 8.02
N VAL A 93 0.18 -1.02 8.48
CA VAL A 93 0.91 -2.31 8.45
C VAL A 93 1.28 -2.68 7.02
N SER A 94 0.32 -2.64 6.09
CA SER A 94 0.56 -2.99 4.68
C SER A 94 1.62 -2.11 4.03
N VAL A 95 1.52 -0.80 4.21
CA VAL A 95 2.48 0.16 3.65
C VAL A 95 3.88 -0.10 4.18
N ALA A 96 4.02 -0.32 5.48
CA ALA A 96 5.32 -0.60 6.09
C ALA A 96 5.94 -1.88 5.54
N LEU A 97 5.15 -2.95 5.40
CA LEU A 97 5.63 -4.22 4.88
C LEU A 97 6.04 -4.13 3.41
N VAL A 98 5.24 -3.46 2.58
CA VAL A 98 5.61 -3.24 1.17
C VAL A 98 6.90 -2.41 1.07
N ALA A 99 7.04 -1.37 1.86
CA ALA A 99 8.24 -0.54 1.89
C ALA A 99 9.47 -1.36 2.31
N MET A 100 9.33 -2.21 3.33
CA MET A 100 10.42 -3.12 3.74
C MET A 100 10.79 -4.10 2.63
N ALA A 101 9.81 -4.69 1.97
CA ALA A 101 10.04 -5.62 0.86
C ALA A 101 10.75 -4.93 -0.32
N LEU A 102 10.40 -3.68 -0.62
CA LEU A 102 11.09 -2.90 -1.64
C LEU A 102 12.57 -2.70 -1.36
N LYS A 103 12.95 -2.55 -0.10
CA LYS A 103 14.35 -2.37 0.30
C LYS A 103 15.19 -3.62 0.14
N THR A 104 14.60 -4.78 -0.05
CA THR A 104 15.33 -6.03 -0.34
C THR A 104 15.70 -6.15 -1.83
N LEU A 105 15.17 -5.29 -2.66
CA LEU A 105 15.36 -5.33 -4.12
C LEU A 105 16.44 -4.31 -4.61
#